data_f5760a403651ada6712c67bdd593187d
#
_entry.id   f5760a403651ada6712c67bdd593187d
#
_cell.length_a   1.000
_cell.length_b   1.000
_cell.length_c   1.000
_cell.angle_alpha   90.00
_cell.angle_beta   90.00
_cell.angle_gamma   90.00
#
_symmetry.space_group_name_H-M   'P 1'
#
loop_
_entity.id
_entity.type
_entity.pdbx_description
1 polymer ?
#
loop_
_entity_poly.entity_id
_entity_poly.type
_entity_poly.pdbx_seq_one_letter_code
_entity_poly.pdbx_strand_id
1 'polypeptide(L)'
;MSLIKGEPVTLRTPTIGYDENKDEVATWTETELANVLFGKPSTKQVDETMRLYGVHAQYVLGIPKTFTDSLRGCEVYRPRDGRTYTIAGDPQPLPPEICPTPWNREAIAGWVDG
;
A
#
# COMPACT_ATOMS: atom_id res chain seq x y z
N MET A 1 -5.19 -29.02 0.40
CA MET A 1 -4.42 -27.92 0.95
C MET A 1 -4.76 -26.63 0.21
N SER A 2 -5.23 -25.63 0.93
CA SER A 2 -5.52 -24.34 0.29
C SER A 2 -4.24 -23.54 0.19
N LEU A 3 -4.01 -22.99 -0.99
CA LEU A 3 -2.91 -22.08 -1.21
C LEU A 3 -3.44 -20.64 -1.09
N ILE A 4 -2.81 -19.87 -0.24
CA ILE A 4 -3.13 -18.45 -0.13
C ILE A 4 -2.46 -17.75 -1.29
N LYS A 5 -3.26 -17.07 -2.10
CA LYS A 5 -2.75 -16.34 -3.26
C LYS A 5 -3.09 -14.88 -3.13
N GLY A 6 -2.10 -14.05 -3.45
CA GLY A 6 -2.34 -12.63 -3.63
C GLY A 6 -2.96 -12.35 -4.99
N GLU A 7 -3.27 -11.10 -5.22
CA GLU A 7 -3.82 -10.64 -6.50
C GLU A 7 -2.96 -9.52 -7.07
N PRO A 8 -3.03 -9.29 -8.39
CA PRO A 8 -2.26 -8.22 -9.00
C PRO A 8 -2.87 -6.85 -8.68
N VAL A 9 -2.01 -5.90 -8.42
CA VAL A 9 -2.41 -4.50 -8.21
C VAL A 9 -1.41 -3.58 -8.90
N THR A 10 -1.81 -2.32 -9.11
CA THR A 10 -0.89 -1.28 -9.57
C THR A 10 -0.62 -0.34 -8.40
N LEU A 11 0.64 -0.29 -7.97
CA LEU A 11 1.08 0.63 -6.92
C LEU A 11 1.48 1.94 -7.56
N ARG A 12 0.92 3.05 -7.07
CA ARG A 12 1.23 4.39 -7.55
C ARG A 12 2.05 5.11 -6.51
N THR A 13 3.31 5.42 -6.85
CA THR A 13 4.25 6.08 -5.96
C THR A 13 4.38 7.54 -6.35
N PRO A 14 4.18 8.51 -5.42
CA PRO A 14 4.32 9.92 -5.75
C PRO A 14 5.81 10.29 -5.84
N THR A 15 6.13 11.10 -6.83
CA THR A 15 7.47 11.68 -6.97
C THR A 15 7.30 13.18 -7.10
N ILE A 16 8.00 13.93 -6.25
CA ILE A 16 7.98 15.38 -6.30
C ILE A 16 9.21 15.85 -7.06
N GLY A 17 8.99 16.62 -8.12
CA GLY A 17 10.05 17.24 -8.90
C GLY A 17 9.80 18.73 -9.04
N TYR A 18 10.63 19.38 -9.84
CA TYR A 18 10.50 20.81 -10.11
C TYR A 18 10.53 21.02 -11.62
N ASP A 19 9.66 21.91 -12.10
CA ASP A 19 9.60 22.25 -13.51
C ASP A 19 10.66 23.33 -13.85
N GLU A 20 10.62 23.84 -15.09
CA GLU A 20 11.55 24.88 -15.56
C GLU A 20 11.47 26.16 -14.72
N ASN A 21 10.32 26.45 -14.14
CA ASN A 21 10.09 27.63 -13.31
C ASN A 21 10.38 27.36 -11.84
N LYS A 22 10.92 26.18 -11.50
CA LYS A 22 11.16 25.73 -10.13
C LYS A 22 9.90 25.57 -9.30
N ASP A 23 8.75 25.42 -9.97
CA ASP A 23 7.51 25.08 -9.29
C ASP A 23 7.45 23.60 -8.99
N GLU A 24 6.91 23.25 -7.83
CA GLU A 24 6.78 21.86 -7.42
C GLU A 24 5.75 21.14 -8.28
N VAL A 25 6.15 20.02 -8.86
CA VAL A 25 5.30 19.19 -9.70
C VAL A 25 5.25 17.78 -9.12
N ALA A 26 4.05 17.29 -8.85
CA ALA A 26 3.84 15.92 -8.40
C ALA A 26 3.59 15.02 -9.61
N THR A 27 4.36 13.95 -9.71
CA THR A 27 4.17 12.90 -10.71
C THR A 27 3.99 11.57 -10.02
N TRP A 28 3.34 10.63 -10.72
CA TRP A 28 3.09 9.30 -10.19
C TRP A 28 3.87 8.27 -11.02
N THR A 29 4.57 7.39 -10.32
CA THR A 29 5.22 6.23 -10.94
C THR A 29 4.37 5.01 -10.64
N GLU A 30 4.01 4.26 -11.67
CA GLU A 30 3.21 3.05 -11.51
C GLU A 30 4.10 1.81 -11.52
N THR A 31 3.89 0.94 -10.54
CA THR A 31 4.60 -0.34 -10.43
C THR A 31 3.57 -1.44 -10.27
N GLU A 32 3.67 -2.47 -11.09
CA GLU A 32 2.77 -3.62 -10.95
C GLU A 32 3.33 -4.60 -9.92
N LEU A 33 2.48 -4.98 -8.97
CA LEU A 33 2.78 -5.99 -7.97
C LEU A 33 1.87 -7.19 -8.23
N ALA A 34 2.47 -8.34 -8.51
CA ALA A 34 1.73 -9.51 -8.98
C ALA A 34 1.04 -10.30 -7.87
N ASN A 35 1.45 -10.12 -6.63
CA ASN A 35 1.04 -11.03 -5.54
C ASN A 35 0.81 -10.26 -4.24
N VAL A 36 -0.21 -9.41 -4.22
CA VAL A 36 -0.58 -8.65 -3.01
C VAL A 36 -1.73 -9.34 -2.32
N LEU A 37 -1.53 -9.66 -1.05
CA LEU A 37 -2.55 -10.33 -0.25
C LEU A 37 -3.50 -9.29 0.34
N PHE A 38 -4.82 -9.54 0.25
CA PHE A 38 -5.83 -8.66 0.83
C PHE A 38 -6.49 -9.35 2.00
N GLY A 39 -6.49 -8.69 3.14
CA GLY A 39 -7.15 -9.17 4.36
C GLY A 39 -8.04 -8.10 4.97
N LYS A 40 -8.76 -8.47 6.01
CA LYS A 40 -9.67 -7.58 6.70
C LYS A 40 -8.98 -6.97 7.92
N PRO A 41 -9.04 -5.63 8.11
CA PRO A 41 -8.44 -5.01 9.30
C PRO A 41 -9.25 -5.32 10.56
N SER A 42 -8.54 -5.37 11.69
CA SER A 42 -9.18 -5.48 13.00
C SER A 42 -9.83 -4.15 13.39
N THR A 43 -10.74 -4.19 14.36
CA THR A 43 -11.36 -2.98 14.89
C THR A 43 -10.32 -1.99 15.41
N LYS A 44 -9.30 -2.51 16.11
CA LYS A 44 -8.21 -1.68 16.61
C LYS A 44 -7.44 -1.01 15.49
N GLN A 45 -7.15 -1.75 14.40
CA GLN A 45 -6.46 -1.19 13.23
C GLN A 45 -7.29 -0.09 12.56
N VAL A 46 -8.61 -0.29 12.45
CA VAL A 46 -9.51 0.73 11.88
C VAL A 46 -9.45 2.01 12.71
N ASP A 47 -9.58 1.90 14.04
CA ASP A 47 -9.59 3.05 14.93
C ASP A 47 -8.26 3.79 14.94
N GLU A 48 -7.15 3.07 15.06
CA GLU A 48 -5.82 3.66 15.08
C GLU A 48 -5.47 4.35 13.75
N THR A 49 -5.83 3.72 12.64
CA THR A 49 -5.54 4.26 11.30
C THR A 49 -6.29 5.57 11.08
N MET A 50 -7.55 5.65 11.49
CA MET A 50 -8.31 6.89 11.41
C MET A 50 -7.70 7.96 12.29
N ARG A 51 -7.33 7.62 13.53
CA ARG A 51 -6.79 8.57 14.50
C ARG A 51 -5.43 9.13 14.07
N LEU A 52 -4.56 8.26 13.53
CA LEU A 52 -3.19 8.64 13.20
C LEU A 52 -3.05 9.24 11.80
N TYR A 53 -3.84 8.77 10.84
CA TYR A 53 -3.64 9.10 9.43
C TYR A 53 -4.88 9.66 8.73
N GLY A 54 -6.04 9.65 9.38
CA GLY A 54 -7.27 10.10 8.75
C GLY A 54 -7.74 9.20 7.60
N VAL A 55 -7.33 7.94 7.61
CA VAL A 55 -7.70 6.96 6.58
C VAL A 55 -8.74 6.01 7.13
N HIS A 56 -9.82 5.82 6.38
CA HIS A 56 -10.84 4.80 6.68
C HIS A 56 -10.31 3.45 6.20
N ALA A 57 -9.77 2.64 7.10
CA ALA A 57 -9.14 1.37 6.75
C ALA A 57 -10.16 0.41 6.15
N GLN A 58 -9.86 -0.10 4.95
CA GLN A 58 -10.71 -1.05 4.23
C GLN A 58 -10.07 -2.43 4.16
N TYR A 59 -8.76 -2.47 3.93
CA TYR A 59 -8.00 -3.71 3.78
C TYR A 59 -6.67 -3.63 4.48
N VAL A 60 -6.18 -4.79 4.92
CA VAL A 60 -4.78 -4.98 5.31
C VAL A 60 -4.11 -5.70 4.14
N LEU A 61 -3.05 -5.13 3.62
CA LEU A 61 -2.35 -5.68 2.48
C LEU A 61 -1.07 -6.38 2.92
N GLY A 62 -0.82 -7.57 2.37
CA GLY A 62 0.47 -8.20 2.45
C GLY A 62 1.30 -7.83 1.23
N ILE A 63 2.38 -7.10 1.43
CA ILE A 63 3.25 -6.63 0.35
C ILE A 63 4.37 -7.65 0.12
N PRO A 64 4.60 -8.07 -1.14
CA PRO A 64 5.62 -9.07 -1.44
C PRO A 64 7.02 -8.64 -1.06
N LYS A 65 7.86 -9.60 -0.68
CA LYS A 65 9.27 -9.38 -0.36
C LYS A 65 10.06 -8.77 -1.51
N THR A 66 9.57 -8.95 -2.73
CA THR A 66 10.24 -8.42 -3.93
C THR A 66 10.12 -6.91 -4.07
N PHE A 67 9.18 -6.30 -3.35
CA PHE A 67 9.03 -4.85 -3.36
C PHE A 67 9.74 -4.27 -2.12
N THR A 68 10.76 -3.44 -2.34
CA THR A 68 11.63 -2.94 -1.29
C THR A 68 11.56 -1.42 -1.07
N ASP A 69 10.85 -0.71 -1.94
CA ASP A 69 10.75 0.76 -1.86
C ASP A 69 9.76 1.20 -0.78
N SER A 70 9.83 2.48 -0.41
CA SER A 70 8.92 3.09 0.55
C SER A 70 7.48 3.10 0.03
N LEU A 71 6.53 2.92 0.95
CA LEU A 71 5.10 3.02 0.63
C LEU A 71 4.51 4.38 1.04
N ARG A 72 5.33 5.29 1.50
CA ARG A 72 4.88 6.59 1.96
C ARG A 72 4.18 7.37 0.84
N GLY A 73 2.95 7.80 1.11
CA GLY A 73 2.16 8.56 0.15
C GLY A 73 1.64 7.77 -1.04
N CYS A 74 1.85 6.46 -1.06
CA CYS A 74 1.44 5.62 -2.18
C CYS A 74 -0.06 5.38 -2.22
N GLU A 75 -0.55 5.08 -3.43
CA GLU A 75 -1.90 4.61 -3.67
C GLU A 75 -1.85 3.24 -4.34
N VAL A 76 -2.86 2.42 -4.10
CA VAL A 76 -2.98 1.10 -4.71
C VAL A 76 -4.24 1.05 -5.56
N TYR A 77 -4.08 0.77 -6.85
CA TYR A 77 -5.21 0.50 -7.73
C TYR A 77 -5.44 -1.01 -7.78
N ARG A 78 -6.64 -1.42 -7.42
CA ARG A 78 -7.04 -2.82 -7.40
C ARG A 78 -7.91 -3.13 -8.61
N PRO A 79 -7.38 -3.84 -9.64
CA PRO A 79 -8.18 -4.12 -10.84
C PRO A 79 -9.44 -4.94 -10.58
N ARG A 80 -9.41 -5.80 -9.56
CA ARG A 80 -10.54 -6.67 -9.23
C ARG A 80 -11.82 -5.91 -8.94
N ASP A 81 -11.75 -4.76 -8.26
CA ASP A 81 -12.91 -3.94 -7.94
C ASP A 81 -12.88 -2.57 -8.65
N GLY A 82 -11.79 -2.27 -9.36
CA GLY A 82 -11.64 -1.02 -10.09
C GLY A 82 -11.46 0.21 -9.20
N ARG A 83 -11.06 0.02 -7.95
CA ARG A 83 -10.93 1.12 -6.99
C ARG A 83 -9.49 1.39 -6.63
N THR A 84 -9.22 2.65 -6.25
CA THR A 84 -7.91 3.10 -5.77
C THR A 84 -8.00 3.35 -4.28
N TYR A 85 -7.02 2.83 -3.55
CA TYR A 85 -6.94 2.96 -2.10
C TYR A 85 -5.67 3.71 -1.71
N THR A 86 -5.76 4.48 -0.62
CA THR A 86 -4.61 5.20 -0.05
C THR A 86 -3.93 4.31 0.99
N ILE A 87 -2.60 4.23 0.94
CA ILE A 87 -1.81 3.54 1.94
C ILE A 87 -1.63 4.46 3.15
N ALA A 88 -1.92 3.96 4.34
CA ALA A 88 -1.74 4.70 5.58
C ALA A 88 -0.30 4.62 6.05
N GLY A 89 0.36 5.77 6.25
CA GLY A 89 1.71 5.83 6.78
C GLY A 89 2.77 5.24 5.85
N ASP A 90 3.85 4.78 6.45
CA ASP A 90 4.96 4.14 5.73
C ASP A 90 5.37 2.87 6.48
N PRO A 91 4.61 1.77 6.30
CA PRO A 91 4.92 0.53 6.99
C PRO A 91 6.27 -0.04 6.56
N GLN A 92 7.04 -0.51 7.53
CA GLN A 92 8.37 -1.04 7.30
C GLN A 92 8.33 -2.56 7.14
N PRO A 93 9.16 -3.13 6.26
CA PRO A 93 9.19 -4.55 6.05
C PRO A 93 9.92 -5.28 7.18
N LEU A 94 9.51 -6.51 7.43
CA LEU A 94 10.31 -7.44 8.25
C LEU A 94 11.48 -7.90 7.40
N PRO A 95 12.64 -8.23 8.04
CA PRO A 95 13.76 -8.82 7.30
C PRO A 95 13.31 -10.07 6.54
N PRO A 96 13.60 -10.18 5.24
CA PRO A 96 13.13 -11.32 4.44
C PRO A 96 13.58 -12.68 4.98
N GLU A 97 14.76 -12.72 5.58
CA GLU A 97 15.35 -13.96 6.10
C GLU A 97 14.65 -14.53 7.33
N ILE A 98 13.88 -13.70 8.06
CA ILE A 98 13.14 -14.16 9.23
C ILE A 98 11.64 -14.29 8.97
N CYS A 99 11.19 -13.93 7.79
CA CYS A 99 9.79 -13.99 7.43
C CYS A 99 9.53 -15.26 6.58
N PRO A 100 8.73 -16.23 7.07
CA PRO A 100 8.54 -17.50 6.36
C PRO A 100 7.60 -17.42 5.17
N THR A 101 6.88 -16.30 4.99
CA THR A 101 5.91 -16.13 3.91
C THR A 101 6.49 -15.27 2.79
N PRO A 102 5.86 -15.28 1.59
CA PRO A 102 6.25 -14.35 0.52
C PRO A 102 6.02 -12.88 0.83
N TRP A 103 5.25 -12.58 1.87
CA TRP A 103 4.87 -11.21 2.25
C TRP A 103 5.57 -10.83 3.54
N ASN A 104 6.39 -9.77 3.48
CA ASN A 104 7.16 -9.32 4.66
C ASN A 104 6.77 -7.92 5.13
N ARG A 105 5.70 -7.36 4.59
CA ARG A 105 5.25 -6.01 4.97
C ARG A 105 3.73 -5.98 5.02
N GLU A 106 3.21 -5.46 6.11
CA GLU A 106 1.77 -5.27 6.29
C GLU A 106 1.45 -3.79 6.12
N ALA A 107 0.56 -3.47 5.19
CA ALA A 107 0.14 -2.11 4.92
C ALA A 107 -1.37 -2.01 5.06
N ILE A 108 -1.86 -0.86 5.55
CA ILE A 108 -3.29 -0.61 5.65
C ILE A 108 -3.70 0.32 4.54
N ALA A 109 -4.71 -0.08 3.79
CA ALA A 109 -5.22 0.67 2.65
C ALA A 109 -6.69 1.01 2.86
N GLY A 110 -7.09 2.21 2.43
CA GLY A 110 -8.46 2.66 2.58
C GLY A 110 -8.69 3.95 1.80
N TRP A 111 -9.65 4.73 2.26
CA TRP A 111 -9.95 6.01 1.62
C TRP A 111 -9.87 7.14 2.63
N VAL A 112 -9.67 8.36 2.13
CA VAL A 112 -9.70 9.58 2.93
C VAL A 112 -10.92 10.40 2.55
N ASP A 113 -11.42 11.17 3.51
CA ASP A 113 -12.49 12.13 3.25
C ASP A 113 -11.91 13.30 2.45
N GLY A 114 -12.54 13.58 1.33
CA GLY A 114 -12.06 14.62 0.42
C GLY A 114 -12.77 15.93 0.60
#